data_b9474f90175efd46d04cc60939fcaadf
#
_entry.id   b9474f90175efd46d04cc60939fcaadf
#
_cell.length_a   1.000
_cell.length_b   1.000
_cell.length_c   1.000
_cell.angle_alpha   90.00
_cell.angle_beta   90.00
_cell.angle_gamma   90.00
#
_symmetry.space_group_name_H-M   'P 1'
#
loop_
_entity.id
_entity.type
_entity.pdbx_description
1 polymer ?
#
loop_
_entity_poly.entity_id
_entity_poly.type
_entity_poly.pdbx_seq_one_letter_code
_entity_poly.pdbx_strand_id
1 'polypeptide(L)'
;DRAGNAVLLSSTGTKLNAIGQMVITADGYISTGLITDFDEKDSDIEAAVRQAKADFGNILTEVVATGDTALSVSDEKGIRMVRSREVAIGNLCADACRSVSGADIAVVNGGGIRADLPAGNITYADILSVYPHGDTLCVTRATGQQILDMLETASRYTKSVYEEDGNATGECGAFMQVSGLRYTVDTSIPSSVRFDEKGFFRSVDGARRVKHVQVQKKDGTYADIDPQATYSLASNSYLIKEGGDGINLFVGNELLLDDMMIDSQVLITYLRDTLKGRLGEKYAATEGRIVIE
;
A
#
# COMPACT_ATOMS: atom_id res chain seq x y z
N ASP A 1 -2.82 27.59 15.91
CA ASP A 1 -1.36 27.39 15.90
C ASP A 1 -0.83 27.15 17.33
N ARG A 2 0.47 26.97 17.47
CA ARG A 2 1.11 26.74 18.78
C ARG A 2 1.00 27.95 19.72
N ALA A 3 0.68 29.12 19.20
CA ALA A 3 0.46 30.35 19.98
C ALA A 3 -1.01 30.54 20.40
N GLY A 4 -1.89 29.61 20.06
CA GLY A 4 -3.31 29.64 20.38
C GLY A 4 -4.16 30.44 19.39
N ASN A 5 -3.60 30.87 18.25
CA ASN A 5 -4.40 31.54 17.23
C ASN A 5 -5.19 30.54 16.40
N ALA A 6 -6.38 30.92 15.97
CA ALA A 6 -7.20 30.14 15.06
C ALA A 6 -6.48 29.94 13.72
N VAL A 7 -6.47 28.72 13.21
CA VAL A 7 -5.93 28.37 11.89
C VAL A 7 -7.05 27.72 11.08
N LEU A 8 -7.29 28.24 9.89
CA LEU A 8 -8.23 27.65 8.95
C LEU A 8 -7.57 26.49 8.21
N LEU A 9 -8.17 25.30 8.27
CA LEU A 9 -7.81 24.15 7.44
C LEU A 9 -8.89 23.97 6.38
N SER A 10 -8.49 23.91 5.12
CA SER A 10 -9.38 23.66 4.00
C SER A 10 -8.78 22.59 3.08
N SER A 11 -9.64 21.70 2.57
CA SER A 11 -9.25 20.64 1.63
C SER A 11 -10.35 20.44 0.60
N THR A 12 -9.95 20.25 -0.66
CA THR A 12 -10.87 20.03 -1.78
C THR A 12 -11.17 18.54 -2.04
N GLY A 13 -10.62 17.64 -1.21
CA GLY A 13 -10.70 16.19 -1.46
C GLY A 13 -9.68 15.73 -2.51
N THR A 14 -10.03 14.70 -3.30
CA THR A 14 -9.14 14.07 -4.27
C THR A 14 -9.77 14.00 -5.66
N LYS A 15 -8.96 13.63 -6.67
CA LYS A 15 -9.41 13.33 -8.04
C LYS A 15 -10.10 14.50 -8.76
N LEU A 16 -9.84 15.73 -8.35
CA LEU A 16 -10.45 16.94 -8.91
C LEU A 16 -12.00 16.94 -8.84
N ASN A 17 -12.58 16.30 -7.84
CA ASN A 17 -14.03 16.20 -7.68
C ASN A 17 -14.68 17.52 -7.21
N ALA A 18 -13.89 18.46 -6.72
CA ALA A 18 -14.36 19.76 -6.25
C ALA A 18 -13.30 20.85 -6.42
N ILE A 19 -13.74 22.08 -6.61
CA ILE A 19 -12.91 23.29 -6.55
C ILE A 19 -13.12 23.92 -5.19
N GLY A 20 -12.01 24.16 -4.44
CA GLY A 20 -12.08 24.89 -3.18
C GLY A 20 -12.15 26.40 -3.44
N GLN A 21 -13.12 27.05 -2.83
CA GLN A 21 -13.24 28.49 -2.84
C GLN A 21 -13.00 29.05 -1.44
N MET A 22 -12.16 30.08 -1.33
CA MET A 22 -11.99 30.88 -0.12
C MET A 22 -12.29 32.33 -0.44
N VAL A 23 -13.16 32.96 0.33
CA VAL A 23 -13.49 34.37 0.21
C VAL A 23 -13.03 35.08 1.50
N ILE A 24 -12.24 36.12 1.34
CA ILE A 24 -11.78 36.99 2.43
C ILE A 24 -12.39 38.37 2.16
N THR A 25 -13.25 38.82 3.04
CA THR A 25 -13.89 40.15 2.93
C THR A 25 -13.00 41.26 3.48
N ALA A 26 -13.27 42.52 3.11
CA ALA A 26 -12.43 43.66 3.53
C ALA A 26 -12.41 43.86 5.05
N ASP A 27 -13.40 43.40 5.77
CA ASP A 27 -13.48 43.40 7.25
C ASP A 27 -12.78 42.21 7.90
N GLY A 28 -12.14 41.33 7.09
CA GLY A 28 -11.38 40.17 7.56
C GLY A 28 -12.19 38.92 7.82
N TYR A 29 -13.50 38.89 7.49
CA TYR A 29 -14.27 37.64 7.57
C TYR A 29 -13.82 36.67 6.49
N ILE A 30 -13.66 35.38 6.86
CA ILE A 30 -13.21 34.30 5.97
C ILE A 30 -14.33 33.27 5.85
N SER A 31 -14.73 32.95 4.63
CA SER A 31 -15.62 31.83 4.33
C SER A 31 -14.98 30.88 3.33
N THR A 32 -15.29 29.58 3.49
CA THR A 32 -14.84 28.53 2.55
C THR A 32 -16.01 27.72 2.07
N GLY A 33 -15.90 27.22 0.83
CA GLY A 33 -16.89 26.35 0.22
C GLY A 33 -16.27 25.42 -0.80
N LEU A 34 -17.03 24.41 -1.22
CA LEU A 34 -16.69 23.53 -2.33
C LEU A 34 -17.66 23.74 -3.48
N ILE A 35 -17.15 23.86 -4.69
CA ILE A 35 -17.93 23.89 -5.93
C ILE A 35 -17.78 22.51 -6.55
N THR A 36 -18.88 21.77 -6.69
CA THR A 36 -18.93 20.39 -7.18
C THR A 36 -19.66 20.23 -8.51
N ASP A 37 -20.37 21.28 -8.95
CA ASP A 37 -21.20 21.33 -10.15
C ASP A 37 -20.64 22.27 -11.23
N PHE A 38 -19.33 22.30 -11.37
CA PHE A 38 -18.65 23.15 -12.34
C PHE A 38 -18.54 22.44 -13.68
N ASP A 39 -19.27 22.92 -14.69
CA ASP A 39 -19.35 22.30 -16.01
C ASP A 39 -18.50 23.00 -17.09
N GLU A 40 -17.97 24.18 -16.81
CA GLU A 40 -17.12 24.90 -17.76
C GLU A 40 -15.77 24.21 -17.94
N LYS A 41 -15.36 24.10 -19.21
CA LYS A 41 -14.09 23.44 -19.58
C LYS A 41 -13.24 24.41 -20.38
N ASP A 42 -11.96 24.46 -20.05
CA ASP A 42 -10.98 25.11 -20.92
C ASP A 42 -10.80 24.27 -22.20
N SER A 43 -10.99 24.89 -23.36
CA SER A 43 -10.98 24.21 -24.66
C SER A 43 -9.62 23.57 -24.98
N ASP A 44 -8.52 24.22 -24.59
CA ASP A 44 -7.17 23.75 -24.89
C ASP A 44 -6.81 22.56 -24.02
N ILE A 45 -7.18 22.61 -22.74
CA ILE A 45 -7.02 21.48 -21.81
C ILE A 45 -7.89 20.31 -22.26
N GLU A 46 -9.14 20.54 -22.66
CA GLU A 46 -10.01 19.49 -23.15
C GLU A 46 -9.47 18.85 -24.45
N ALA A 47 -8.90 19.64 -25.36
CA ALA A 47 -8.24 19.12 -26.55
C ALA A 47 -7.02 18.27 -26.22
N ALA A 48 -6.18 18.71 -25.28
CA ALA A 48 -5.01 17.97 -24.81
C ALA A 48 -5.40 16.62 -24.15
N VAL A 49 -6.46 16.62 -23.32
CA VAL A 49 -7.00 15.40 -22.70
C VAL A 49 -7.56 14.44 -23.76
N ARG A 50 -8.28 14.95 -24.77
CA ARG A 50 -8.78 14.11 -25.89
C ARG A 50 -7.64 13.48 -26.67
N GLN A 51 -6.59 14.26 -26.97
CA GLN A 51 -5.43 13.74 -27.69
C GLN A 51 -4.74 12.65 -26.87
N ALA A 52 -4.48 12.88 -25.61
CA ALA A 52 -3.88 11.86 -24.74
C ALA A 52 -4.73 10.57 -24.66
N LYS A 53 -6.06 10.70 -24.56
CA LYS A 53 -6.95 9.54 -24.59
C LYS A 53 -6.93 8.81 -25.94
N ALA A 54 -6.78 9.52 -27.06
CA ALA A 54 -6.67 8.90 -28.37
C ALA A 54 -5.33 8.15 -28.53
N ASP A 55 -4.25 8.73 -28.04
CA ASP A 55 -2.91 8.16 -28.17
C ASP A 55 -2.71 6.90 -27.32
N PHE A 56 -3.29 6.87 -26.12
CA PHE A 56 -3.09 5.80 -25.15
C PHE A 56 -4.32 4.90 -24.93
N GLY A 57 -5.48 5.23 -25.50
CA GLY A 57 -6.73 4.53 -25.23
C GLY A 57 -6.70 3.04 -25.53
N ASN A 58 -6.03 2.64 -26.60
CA ASN A 58 -5.88 1.22 -26.96
C ASN A 58 -5.03 0.44 -25.93
N ILE A 59 -3.97 1.06 -25.41
CA ILE A 59 -3.11 0.45 -24.40
C ILE A 59 -3.87 0.33 -23.09
N LEU A 60 -4.58 1.38 -22.68
CA LEU A 60 -5.30 1.41 -21.41
C LEU A 60 -6.43 0.38 -21.35
N THR A 61 -7.06 0.07 -22.48
CA THR A 61 -8.14 -0.93 -22.58
C THR A 61 -7.65 -2.35 -22.88
N GLU A 62 -6.35 -2.54 -23.07
CA GLU A 62 -5.79 -3.87 -23.26
C GLU A 62 -6.06 -4.77 -22.06
N VAL A 63 -6.65 -5.94 -22.30
CA VAL A 63 -6.93 -6.93 -21.26
C VAL A 63 -5.62 -7.65 -20.89
N VAL A 64 -5.22 -7.51 -19.63
CA VAL A 64 -4.03 -8.13 -19.06
C VAL A 64 -4.34 -9.53 -18.53
N ALA A 65 -5.48 -9.67 -17.88
CA ALA A 65 -5.93 -10.92 -17.27
C ALA A 65 -7.45 -10.95 -17.12
N THR A 66 -7.97 -12.08 -16.69
CA THR A 66 -9.38 -12.24 -16.29
C THR A 66 -9.45 -12.74 -14.85
N GLY A 67 -10.43 -12.27 -14.06
CA GLY A 67 -10.66 -12.69 -12.68
C GLY A 67 -12.08 -13.21 -12.48
N ASP A 68 -12.23 -14.28 -11.71
CA ASP A 68 -13.56 -14.84 -11.39
C ASP A 68 -14.28 -13.99 -10.31
N THR A 69 -13.52 -13.29 -9.46
CA THR A 69 -14.02 -12.43 -8.39
C THR A 69 -13.30 -11.08 -8.41
N ALA A 70 -13.98 -10.02 -7.95
CA ALA A 70 -13.33 -8.74 -7.69
C ALA A 70 -12.42 -8.83 -6.45
N LEU A 71 -11.28 -8.15 -6.49
CA LEU A 71 -10.39 -8.03 -5.33
C LEU A 71 -10.46 -6.59 -4.79
N SER A 72 -10.94 -6.42 -3.57
CA SER A 72 -11.15 -5.10 -2.99
C SER A 72 -10.07 -4.73 -1.97
N VAL A 73 -9.77 -3.42 -1.91
CA VAL A 73 -8.97 -2.78 -0.86
C VAL A 73 -9.80 -2.45 0.37
N SER A 74 -11.14 -2.52 0.28
CA SER A 74 -12.10 -2.15 1.30
C SER A 74 -13.08 -3.29 1.56
N ASP A 75 -13.78 -3.23 2.70
CA ASP A 75 -14.90 -4.09 3.00
C ASP A 75 -16.21 -3.61 2.32
N GLU A 76 -17.32 -4.34 2.56
CA GLU A 76 -18.64 -4.04 2.03
C GLU A 76 -19.20 -2.69 2.50
N LYS A 77 -18.68 -2.14 3.62
CA LYS A 77 -19.05 -0.83 4.17
C LYS A 77 -18.17 0.31 3.61
N GLY A 78 -17.20 -0.01 2.73
CA GLY A 78 -16.24 0.95 2.19
C GLY A 78 -15.09 1.28 3.15
N ILE A 79 -14.93 0.54 4.26
CA ILE A 79 -13.81 0.72 5.18
C ILE A 79 -12.57 0.12 4.55
N ARG A 80 -11.50 0.90 4.44
CA ARG A 80 -10.26 0.49 3.81
C ARG A 80 -9.51 -0.52 4.66
N MET A 81 -9.52 -1.78 4.23
CA MET A 81 -8.93 -2.92 4.94
C MET A 81 -7.44 -3.10 4.65
N VAL A 82 -6.99 -2.79 3.42
CA VAL A 82 -5.62 -3.03 2.95
C VAL A 82 -4.54 -2.38 3.82
N ARG A 83 -4.90 -1.36 4.61
CA ARG A 83 -4.00 -0.64 5.52
C ARG A 83 -4.06 -1.07 6.97
N SER A 84 -4.76 -2.16 7.27
CA SER A 84 -4.92 -2.63 8.65
C SER A 84 -5.05 -4.14 8.78
N ARG A 85 -5.33 -4.86 7.68
CA ARG A 85 -5.57 -6.31 7.65
C ARG A 85 -5.04 -6.92 6.36
N GLU A 86 -4.93 -8.25 6.37
CA GLU A 86 -4.74 -9.02 5.15
C GLU A 86 -5.92 -8.85 4.19
N VAL A 87 -5.64 -8.61 2.92
CA VAL A 87 -6.62 -8.59 1.84
C VAL A 87 -6.10 -9.37 0.63
N ALA A 88 -7.01 -9.96 -0.14
CA ALA A 88 -6.64 -10.81 -1.28
C ALA A 88 -5.84 -10.06 -2.34
N ILE A 89 -6.17 -8.78 -2.63
CA ILE A 89 -5.37 -7.95 -3.53
C ILE A 89 -3.98 -7.66 -2.98
N GLY A 90 -3.84 -7.55 -1.65
CA GLY A 90 -2.55 -7.41 -0.98
C GLY A 90 -1.68 -8.65 -1.15
N ASN A 91 -2.28 -9.83 -1.00
CA ASN A 91 -1.61 -11.11 -1.25
C ASN A 91 -1.14 -11.22 -2.71
N LEU A 92 -2.00 -10.85 -3.67
CA LEU A 92 -1.66 -10.82 -5.09
C LEU A 92 -0.47 -9.91 -5.39
N CYS A 93 -0.49 -8.69 -4.86
CA CYS A 93 0.58 -7.71 -5.06
C CYS A 93 1.91 -8.18 -4.46
N ALA A 94 1.89 -8.71 -3.25
CA ALA A 94 3.08 -9.24 -2.59
C ALA A 94 3.62 -10.51 -3.29
N ASP A 95 2.73 -11.40 -3.75
CA ASP A 95 3.12 -12.57 -4.53
C ASP A 95 3.74 -12.19 -5.87
N ALA A 96 3.23 -11.15 -6.53
CA ALA A 96 3.81 -10.62 -7.75
C ALA A 96 5.26 -10.14 -7.53
N CYS A 97 5.48 -9.32 -6.51
CA CYS A 97 6.82 -8.86 -6.14
C CYS A 97 7.77 -10.01 -5.84
N ARG A 98 7.33 -10.99 -5.04
CA ARG A 98 8.14 -12.15 -4.68
C ARG A 98 8.45 -13.04 -5.88
N SER A 99 7.46 -13.33 -6.70
CA SER A 99 7.61 -14.21 -7.87
C SER A 99 8.53 -13.62 -8.93
N VAL A 100 8.38 -12.32 -9.22
CA VAL A 100 9.17 -11.64 -10.26
C VAL A 100 10.61 -11.41 -9.80
N SER A 101 10.82 -11.11 -8.52
CA SER A 101 12.17 -10.88 -7.98
C SER A 101 12.92 -12.15 -7.58
N GLY A 102 12.22 -13.24 -7.29
CA GLY A 102 12.79 -14.46 -6.71
C GLY A 102 13.29 -14.30 -5.28
N ALA A 103 12.87 -13.27 -4.56
CA ALA A 103 13.27 -13.02 -3.17
C ALA A 103 12.66 -14.05 -2.19
N ASP A 104 13.29 -14.21 -1.03
CA ASP A 104 12.77 -15.07 0.05
C ASP A 104 11.44 -14.52 0.59
N ILE A 105 11.37 -13.20 0.74
CA ILE A 105 10.24 -12.47 1.31
C ILE A 105 9.91 -11.29 0.39
N ALA A 106 8.63 -11.00 0.21
CA ALA A 106 8.19 -9.73 -0.36
C ALA A 106 7.17 -9.05 0.54
N VAL A 107 7.23 -7.73 0.60
CA VAL A 107 6.28 -6.89 1.32
C VAL A 107 5.82 -5.73 0.44
N VAL A 108 4.55 -5.37 0.55
CA VAL A 108 3.96 -4.21 -0.14
C VAL A 108 3.16 -3.43 0.89
N ASN A 109 3.45 -2.15 1.05
CA ASN A 109 2.70 -1.31 1.98
C ASN A 109 1.28 -1.07 1.47
N GLY A 110 0.29 -1.20 2.35
CA GLY A 110 -1.12 -1.00 2.03
C GLY A 110 -1.41 0.42 1.49
N GLY A 111 -0.54 1.38 1.81
CA GLY A 111 -0.57 2.73 1.25
C GLY A 111 -0.29 2.79 -0.24
N GLY A 112 0.48 1.85 -0.79
CA GLY A 112 0.81 1.74 -2.21
C GLY A 112 -0.32 1.15 -3.06
N ILE A 113 -1.20 0.32 -2.48
CA ILE A 113 -2.32 -0.33 -3.19
C ILE A 113 -3.54 0.58 -3.15
N ARG A 114 -3.92 1.18 -4.30
CA ARG A 114 -4.82 2.35 -4.35
C ARG A 114 -6.21 2.09 -4.90
N ALA A 115 -6.44 0.97 -5.57
CA ALA A 115 -7.71 0.63 -6.21
C ALA A 115 -8.00 -0.86 -6.15
N ASP A 116 -9.25 -1.22 -6.36
CA ASP A 116 -9.73 -2.58 -6.52
C ASP A 116 -9.36 -3.12 -7.91
N LEU A 117 -9.34 -4.45 -8.06
CA LEU A 117 -9.38 -5.11 -9.35
C LEU A 117 -10.79 -5.66 -9.61
N PRO A 118 -11.37 -5.42 -10.80
CA PRO A 118 -12.71 -5.90 -11.11
C PRO A 118 -12.77 -7.42 -11.31
N ALA A 119 -13.96 -7.99 -11.18
CA ALA A 119 -14.27 -9.29 -11.77
C ALA A 119 -14.39 -9.18 -13.29
N GLY A 120 -14.14 -10.26 -14.01
CA GLY A 120 -14.14 -10.26 -15.48
C GLY A 120 -12.80 -9.79 -16.05
N ASN A 121 -12.83 -8.92 -17.05
CA ASN A 121 -11.62 -8.41 -17.69
C ASN A 121 -10.88 -7.41 -16.78
N ILE A 122 -9.62 -7.68 -16.55
CA ILE A 122 -8.68 -6.79 -15.86
C ILE A 122 -7.82 -6.12 -16.92
N THR A 123 -7.95 -4.80 -17.06
CA THR A 123 -7.26 -4.01 -18.08
C THR A 123 -5.95 -3.42 -17.56
N TYR A 124 -5.15 -2.91 -18.49
CA TYR A 124 -3.96 -2.14 -18.17
C TYR A 124 -4.29 -0.91 -17.28
N ALA A 125 -5.41 -0.23 -17.55
CA ALA A 125 -5.86 0.91 -16.76
C ALA A 125 -6.21 0.52 -15.32
N ASP A 126 -6.80 -0.67 -15.09
CA ASP A 126 -7.09 -1.17 -13.76
C ASP A 126 -5.79 -1.36 -12.97
N ILE A 127 -4.76 -1.95 -13.59
CA ILE A 127 -3.45 -2.14 -12.96
C ILE A 127 -2.78 -0.80 -12.61
N LEU A 128 -2.82 0.18 -13.52
CA LEU A 128 -2.30 1.53 -13.24
C LEU A 128 -3.06 2.21 -12.09
N SER A 129 -4.34 1.90 -11.93
CA SER A 129 -5.14 2.43 -10.81
C SER A 129 -4.75 1.80 -9.48
N VAL A 130 -4.32 0.53 -9.48
CA VAL A 130 -3.76 -0.13 -8.29
C VAL A 130 -2.44 0.52 -7.88
N TYR A 131 -1.56 0.82 -8.85
CA TYR A 131 -0.22 1.37 -8.65
C TYR A 131 0.00 2.71 -9.37
N PRO A 132 -0.60 3.81 -8.89
CA PRO A 132 -0.53 5.09 -9.59
C PRO A 132 0.76 5.89 -9.32
N HIS A 133 1.61 5.44 -8.38
CA HIS A 133 2.79 6.20 -7.96
C HIS A 133 4.00 5.95 -8.86
N GLY A 134 4.08 4.78 -9.48
CA GLY A 134 5.17 4.43 -10.37
C GLY A 134 6.47 4.10 -9.63
N ASP A 135 6.36 3.56 -8.43
CA ASP A 135 7.49 3.04 -7.68
C ASP A 135 8.12 1.85 -8.39
N THR A 136 9.38 1.58 -8.14
CA THR A 136 10.10 0.47 -8.77
C THR A 136 10.36 -0.68 -7.80
N LEU A 137 10.42 -1.91 -8.33
CA LEU A 137 10.76 -3.09 -7.56
C LEU A 137 12.26 -3.09 -7.22
N CYS A 138 12.56 -3.13 -5.93
CA CYS A 138 13.91 -3.31 -5.40
C CYS A 138 13.98 -4.57 -4.55
N VAL A 139 15.16 -5.18 -4.47
CA VAL A 139 15.46 -6.26 -3.54
C VAL A 139 16.68 -5.88 -2.71
N THR A 140 16.54 -5.96 -1.40
CA THR A 140 17.62 -5.66 -0.47
C THR A 140 17.95 -6.87 0.41
N ARG A 141 19.16 -6.87 0.97
CA ARG A 141 19.56 -7.80 2.01
C ARG A 141 19.12 -7.25 3.35
N ALA A 142 18.18 -7.91 4.03
CA ALA A 142 17.65 -7.50 5.32
C ALA A 142 17.91 -8.54 6.39
N THR A 143 18.24 -8.11 7.61
CA THR A 143 18.32 -9.03 8.76
C THR A 143 16.91 -9.36 9.26
N GLY A 144 16.73 -10.52 9.89
CA GLY A 144 15.45 -10.87 10.51
C GLY A 144 15.02 -9.83 11.55
N GLN A 145 15.98 -9.21 12.27
CA GLN A 145 15.67 -8.13 13.21
C GLN A 145 15.08 -6.90 12.51
N GLN A 146 15.62 -6.48 11.35
CA GLN A 146 15.06 -5.37 10.56
C GLN A 146 13.63 -5.68 10.08
N ILE A 147 13.38 -6.94 9.70
CA ILE A 147 12.03 -7.38 9.28
C ILE A 147 11.07 -7.35 10.47
N LEU A 148 11.47 -7.83 11.65
CA LEU A 148 10.66 -7.77 12.86
C LEU A 148 10.33 -6.33 13.27
N ASP A 149 11.30 -5.42 13.18
CA ASP A 149 11.12 -4.00 13.50
C ASP A 149 10.23 -3.29 12.47
N MET A 150 10.33 -3.66 11.19
CA MET A 150 9.44 -3.20 10.13
C MET A 150 7.98 -3.60 10.41
N LEU A 151 7.73 -4.89 10.70
CA LEU A 151 6.38 -5.40 10.97
C LEU A 151 5.77 -4.74 12.21
N GLU A 152 6.55 -4.55 13.27
CA GLU A 152 6.11 -3.84 14.48
C GLU A 152 5.73 -2.39 14.16
N THR A 153 6.56 -1.69 13.38
CA THR A 153 6.31 -0.32 12.94
C THR A 153 5.07 -0.23 12.04
N ALA A 154 4.94 -1.16 11.11
CA ALA A 154 3.83 -1.23 10.17
C ALA A 154 2.48 -1.49 10.86
N SER A 155 2.48 -2.28 11.93
CA SER A 155 1.29 -2.68 12.67
C SER A 155 0.92 -1.74 13.83
N ARG A 156 1.63 -0.63 14.02
CA ARG A 156 1.53 0.25 15.21
C ARG A 156 0.13 0.77 15.52
N TYR A 157 -0.74 0.91 14.51
CA TYR A 157 -2.11 1.41 14.65
C TYR A 157 -3.19 0.33 14.50
N THR A 158 -2.81 -0.92 14.18
CA THR A 158 -3.76 -2.02 13.98
C THR A 158 -4.60 -2.24 15.23
N LYS A 159 -5.92 -2.37 15.05
CA LYS A 159 -6.92 -2.65 16.09
C LYS A 159 -7.70 -3.93 15.74
N SER A 160 -8.20 -4.63 16.77
CA SER A 160 -9.00 -5.86 16.59
C SER A 160 -10.39 -5.58 16.03
N VAL A 161 -10.97 -4.44 16.40
CA VAL A 161 -12.34 -4.04 16.02
C VAL A 161 -12.31 -2.63 15.43
N TYR A 162 -13.13 -2.39 14.40
CA TYR A 162 -13.42 -1.03 13.91
C TYR A 162 -14.49 -0.40 14.80
N GLU A 163 -14.24 0.82 15.26
CA GLU A 163 -15.26 1.60 15.94
C GLU A 163 -16.31 2.05 14.91
N GLU A 164 -17.60 1.96 15.28
CA GLU A 164 -18.72 2.24 14.37
C GLU A 164 -18.88 3.74 14.03
N ASP A 165 -18.10 4.62 14.67
CA ASP A 165 -18.18 6.07 14.52
C ASP A 165 -17.59 6.63 13.21
N GLY A 166 -17.14 5.74 12.29
CA GLY A 166 -16.58 6.13 10.99
C GLY A 166 -15.16 6.69 11.06
N ASN A 167 -14.56 6.81 12.24
CA ASN A 167 -13.15 7.10 12.36
C ASN A 167 -12.37 5.84 11.98
N ALA A 168 -11.67 5.87 10.85
CA ALA A 168 -10.86 4.78 10.33
C ALA A 168 -9.81 4.36 11.37
N THR A 169 -10.16 3.37 12.15
CA THR A 169 -9.44 2.99 13.35
C THR A 169 -8.38 1.95 12.97
N GLY A 170 -7.13 2.31 13.18
CA GLY A 170 -6.00 1.43 12.91
C GLY A 170 -5.48 1.47 11.47
N GLU A 171 -5.96 2.39 10.63
CA GLU A 171 -5.43 2.55 9.27
C GLU A 171 -3.99 3.10 9.30
N CYS A 172 -3.07 2.41 8.62
CA CYS A 172 -1.67 2.82 8.49
C CYS A 172 -1.18 2.57 7.07
N GLY A 173 -0.71 3.61 6.38
CA GLY A 173 -0.11 3.45 5.04
C GLY A 173 1.03 2.44 5.02
N ALA A 174 1.78 2.36 6.10
CA ALA A 174 2.88 1.41 6.30
C ALA A 174 2.45 -0.04 6.49
N PHE A 175 1.17 -0.37 6.73
CA PHE A 175 0.75 -1.75 6.98
C PHE A 175 1.17 -2.68 5.84
N MET A 176 1.88 -3.77 6.17
CA MET A 176 2.51 -4.63 5.17
C MET A 176 1.60 -5.80 4.77
N GLN A 177 1.29 -5.87 3.48
CA GLN A 177 0.83 -7.08 2.83
C GLN A 177 2.05 -7.92 2.46
N VAL A 178 2.02 -9.24 2.67
CA VAL A 178 3.24 -10.07 2.68
C VAL A 178 3.15 -11.30 1.79
N SER A 179 4.31 -11.73 1.28
CA SER A 179 4.50 -13.02 0.61
C SER A 179 5.78 -13.69 1.09
N GLY A 180 5.73 -15.01 1.29
CA GLY A 180 6.84 -15.76 1.90
C GLY A 180 7.00 -15.53 3.40
N LEU A 181 6.03 -14.84 4.02
CA LEU A 181 6.01 -14.48 5.43
C LEU A 181 4.61 -14.65 5.99
N ARG A 182 4.48 -14.99 7.28
CA ARG A 182 3.22 -14.91 8.02
C ARG A 182 3.47 -14.47 9.46
N TYR A 183 2.50 -13.78 10.05
CA TYR A 183 2.63 -13.25 11.43
C TYR A 183 1.27 -12.97 12.07
N THR A 184 1.30 -12.77 13.39
CA THR A 184 0.13 -12.37 14.20
C THR A 184 0.37 -10.98 14.78
N VAL A 185 -0.68 -10.15 14.87
CA VAL A 185 -0.68 -8.88 15.58
C VAL A 185 -1.59 -9.00 16.79
N ASP A 186 -1.03 -9.00 17.98
CA ASP A 186 -1.73 -8.97 19.26
C ASP A 186 -2.09 -7.51 19.60
N THR A 187 -3.35 -7.15 19.37
CA THR A 187 -3.83 -5.77 19.57
C THR A 187 -4.08 -5.41 21.03
N SER A 188 -4.04 -6.39 21.93
CA SER A 188 -4.08 -6.14 23.39
C SER A 188 -2.79 -5.47 23.89
N ILE A 189 -1.71 -5.56 23.13
CA ILE A 189 -0.42 -4.94 23.43
C ILE A 189 -0.36 -3.56 22.75
N PRO A 190 -0.20 -2.47 23.53
CA PRO A 190 0.00 -1.14 22.96
C PRO A 190 1.29 -1.07 22.13
N SER A 191 1.30 -0.25 21.08
CA SER A 191 2.51 -0.04 20.30
C SER A 191 3.62 0.59 21.16
N SER A 192 4.79 -0.01 21.11
CA SER A 192 6.02 0.46 21.78
C SER A 192 7.06 1.03 20.81
N VAL A 193 6.65 1.27 19.56
CA VAL A 193 7.50 1.88 18.53
C VAL A 193 7.80 3.34 18.87
N ARG A 194 9.06 3.73 18.71
CA ARG A 194 9.54 5.10 18.88
C ARG A 194 10.06 5.64 17.54
N PHE A 195 9.77 6.90 17.30
CA PHE A 195 10.23 7.63 16.13
C PHE A 195 11.19 8.76 16.56
N ASP A 196 12.05 9.15 15.66
CA ASP A 196 12.85 10.36 15.81
C ASP A 196 12.02 11.63 15.51
N GLU A 197 12.67 12.80 15.64
CA GLU A 197 12.03 14.11 15.40
C GLU A 197 11.56 14.30 13.93
N LYS A 198 12.11 13.50 13.01
CA LYS A 198 11.76 13.53 11.59
C LYS A 198 10.67 12.52 11.22
N GLY A 199 10.23 11.70 12.19
CA GLY A 199 9.23 10.67 11.99
C GLY A 199 9.76 9.34 11.44
N PHE A 200 11.08 9.10 11.52
CA PHE A 200 11.70 7.83 11.16
C PHE A 200 11.77 6.88 12.36
N PHE A 201 11.68 5.59 12.08
CA PHE A 201 11.84 4.55 13.11
C PHE A 201 13.16 4.73 13.87
N ARG A 202 13.08 4.62 15.20
CA ARG A 202 14.21 4.69 16.10
C ARG A 202 14.43 3.39 16.88
N SER A 203 13.39 2.89 17.55
CA SER A 203 13.46 1.70 18.39
C SER A 203 12.07 1.14 18.72
N VAL A 204 12.08 -0.06 19.29
CA VAL A 204 10.92 -0.64 19.97
C VAL A 204 11.25 -0.72 21.45
N ASP A 205 10.58 0.08 22.30
CA ASP A 205 10.90 0.28 23.72
C ASP A 205 9.87 -0.39 24.62
N GLY A 206 9.58 -1.67 24.40
CA GLY A 206 8.61 -2.41 25.21
C GLY A 206 8.24 -3.76 24.61
N ALA A 207 7.07 -4.27 25.01
CA ALA A 207 6.54 -5.51 24.48
C ALA A 207 6.18 -5.32 23.00
N ARG A 208 6.51 -6.33 22.19
CA ARG A 208 6.13 -6.37 20.77
C ARG A 208 4.73 -6.93 20.63
N ARG A 209 3.94 -6.30 19.80
CA ARG A 209 2.61 -6.76 19.41
C ARG A 209 2.64 -7.74 18.24
N VAL A 210 3.70 -7.72 17.43
CA VAL A 210 3.91 -8.68 16.36
C VAL A 210 4.49 -9.97 16.93
N LYS A 211 3.78 -11.08 16.68
CA LYS A 211 4.07 -12.42 17.20
C LYS A 211 4.15 -13.44 16.06
N HIS A 212 4.69 -14.60 16.38
CA HIS A 212 4.66 -15.78 15.51
C HIS A 212 5.10 -15.49 14.06
N VAL A 213 6.15 -14.67 13.92
CA VAL A 213 6.68 -14.32 12.61
C VAL A 213 7.41 -15.51 12.03
N GLN A 214 6.93 -16.02 10.89
CA GLN A 214 7.48 -17.20 10.24
C GLN A 214 7.78 -16.94 8.77
N VAL A 215 8.89 -17.47 8.30
CA VAL A 215 9.36 -17.37 6.91
C VAL A 215 9.14 -18.69 6.19
N GLN A 216 8.65 -18.63 4.97
CA GLN A 216 8.45 -19.79 4.12
C GLN A 216 9.79 -20.31 3.58
N LYS A 217 10.06 -21.59 3.80
CA LYS A 217 11.20 -22.31 3.24
C LYS A 217 10.97 -22.70 1.77
N LYS A 218 12.01 -23.13 1.10
CA LYS A 218 11.95 -23.61 -0.30
C LYS A 218 11.06 -24.83 -0.50
N ASP A 219 10.86 -25.64 0.53
CA ASP A 219 9.96 -26.80 0.53
C ASP A 219 8.49 -26.44 0.79
N GLY A 220 8.19 -25.14 0.97
CA GLY A 220 6.87 -24.61 1.26
C GLY A 220 6.48 -24.62 2.75
N THR A 221 7.26 -25.23 3.62
CA THR A 221 7.04 -25.20 5.07
C THR A 221 7.42 -23.85 5.67
N TYR A 222 6.95 -23.55 6.87
CA TYR A 222 7.28 -22.31 7.58
C TYR A 222 8.17 -22.60 8.79
N ALA A 223 9.09 -21.68 9.07
CA ALA A 223 9.89 -21.68 10.28
C ALA A 223 9.93 -20.28 10.88
N ASP A 224 10.09 -20.22 12.21
CA ASP A 224 10.24 -18.95 12.91
C ASP A 224 11.40 -18.15 12.32
N ILE A 225 11.20 -16.84 12.18
CA ILE A 225 12.24 -15.95 11.67
C ILE A 225 13.42 -15.91 12.66
N ASP A 226 14.63 -16.07 12.14
CA ASP A 226 15.84 -15.88 12.92
C ASP A 226 16.26 -14.40 12.84
N PRO A 227 16.25 -13.64 13.95
CA PRO A 227 16.64 -12.23 13.95
C PRO A 227 18.05 -11.97 13.43
N GLN A 228 18.97 -12.94 13.58
CA GLN A 228 20.37 -12.82 13.17
C GLN A 228 20.61 -13.29 11.72
N ALA A 229 19.68 -14.04 11.15
CA ALA A 229 19.78 -14.47 9.75
C ALA A 229 19.53 -13.31 8.81
N THR A 230 19.97 -13.50 7.56
CA THR A 230 19.78 -12.53 6.48
C THR A 230 18.88 -13.11 5.42
N TYR A 231 17.96 -12.32 4.95
CA TYR A 231 16.96 -12.67 3.94
C TYR A 231 17.03 -11.69 2.76
N SER A 232 16.72 -12.16 1.57
CA SER A 232 16.42 -11.28 0.44
C SER A 232 14.99 -10.77 0.58
N LEU A 233 14.82 -9.44 0.69
CA LEU A 233 13.55 -8.75 0.87
C LEU A 233 13.22 -7.91 -0.35
N ALA A 234 12.13 -8.24 -1.02
CA ALA A 234 11.59 -7.46 -2.12
C ALA A 234 10.54 -6.45 -1.63
N SER A 235 10.61 -5.24 -2.13
CA SER A 235 9.59 -4.20 -1.96
C SER A 235 9.76 -3.09 -2.99
N ASN A 236 8.97 -2.03 -2.88
CA ASN A 236 9.11 -0.86 -3.73
C ASN A 236 10.26 0.06 -3.29
N SER A 237 10.73 0.90 -4.23
CA SER A 237 11.82 1.87 -4.01
C SER A 237 11.52 2.85 -2.86
N TYR A 238 10.26 3.27 -2.72
CA TYR A 238 9.80 4.13 -1.64
C TYR A 238 10.13 3.58 -0.24
N LEU A 239 9.93 2.27 -0.01
CA LEU A 239 10.26 1.63 1.27
C LEU A 239 11.75 1.32 1.41
N ILE A 240 12.37 0.76 0.36
CA ILE A 240 13.75 0.26 0.43
C ILE A 240 14.77 1.41 0.44
N LYS A 241 14.57 2.43 -0.41
CA LYS A 241 15.58 3.48 -0.67
C LYS A 241 15.29 4.78 0.08
N GLU A 242 14.01 5.12 0.26
CA GLU A 242 13.60 6.44 0.75
C GLU A 242 13.18 6.45 2.21
N GLY A 243 13.00 5.27 2.82
CA GLY A 243 12.50 5.17 4.19
C GLY A 243 11.03 5.57 4.33
N GLY A 244 10.25 5.23 3.30
CA GLY A 244 8.82 5.57 3.21
C GLY A 244 8.02 5.15 4.44
N ASP A 245 6.97 5.89 4.73
CA ASP A 245 6.11 5.69 5.91
C ASP A 245 6.86 5.70 7.27
N GLY A 246 8.09 6.27 7.30
CA GLY A 246 8.97 6.31 8.46
C GLY A 246 9.79 5.01 8.68
N ILE A 247 9.77 4.07 7.73
CA ILE A 247 10.49 2.80 7.79
C ILE A 247 11.87 2.95 7.12
N ASN A 248 12.82 3.57 7.80
CA ASN A 248 14.18 3.79 7.30
C ASN A 248 15.13 2.59 7.52
N LEU A 249 14.59 1.44 7.91
CA LEU A 249 15.35 0.27 8.34
C LEU A 249 16.22 -0.35 7.23
N PHE A 250 15.87 -0.11 5.97
CA PHE A 250 16.54 -0.70 4.82
C PHE A 250 17.43 0.28 4.06
N VAL A 251 17.34 1.58 4.40
CA VAL A 251 18.12 2.63 3.75
C VAL A 251 19.62 2.38 3.97
N GLY A 252 20.36 2.25 2.86
CA GLY A 252 21.80 1.96 2.90
C GLY A 252 22.17 0.47 3.02
N ASN A 253 21.19 -0.43 3.08
CA ASN A 253 21.47 -1.87 2.96
C ASN A 253 21.98 -2.23 1.55
N GLU A 254 22.63 -3.38 1.43
CA GLU A 254 23.04 -3.93 0.12
C GLU A 254 21.81 -4.17 -0.77
N LEU A 255 21.77 -3.53 -1.94
CA LEU A 255 20.75 -3.80 -2.94
C LEU A 255 21.18 -5.00 -3.78
N LEU A 256 20.34 -6.03 -3.83
CA LEU A 256 20.51 -7.20 -4.67
C LEU A 256 19.91 -6.96 -6.07
N LEU A 257 18.83 -6.19 -6.14
CA LEU A 257 18.22 -5.65 -7.36
C LEU A 257 17.82 -4.20 -7.11
N ASP A 258 18.17 -3.30 -8.00
CA ASP A 258 17.88 -1.87 -7.93
C ASP A 258 17.02 -1.45 -9.12
N ASP A 259 15.89 -0.80 -8.86
CA ASP A 259 14.97 -0.27 -9.87
C ASP A 259 14.68 -1.25 -11.02
N MET A 260 14.43 -2.50 -10.68
CA MET A 260 14.32 -3.60 -11.67
C MET A 260 13.18 -3.37 -12.66
N MET A 261 12.02 -2.94 -12.18
CA MET A 261 10.79 -2.83 -12.95
C MET A 261 9.79 -1.96 -12.18
N ILE A 262 9.00 -1.16 -12.90
CA ILE A 262 7.90 -0.38 -12.28
C ILE A 262 6.84 -1.33 -11.70
N ASP A 263 6.28 -0.99 -10.56
CA ASP A 263 5.35 -1.81 -9.77
C ASP A 263 4.13 -2.31 -10.56
N SER A 264 3.53 -1.45 -11.39
CA SER A 264 2.45 -1.85 -12.29
C SER A 264 2.89 -2.94 -13.28
N GLN A 265 4.10 -2.84 -13.83
CA GLN A 265 4.64 -3.84 -14.75
C GLN A 265 4.99 -5.15 -14.02
N VAL A 266 5.40 -5.10 -12.75
CA VAL A 266 5.58 -6.30 -11.91
C VAL A 266 4.29 -7.08 -11.81
N LEU A 267 3.17 -6.40 -11.52
CA LEU A 267 1.87 -7.04 -11.43
C LEU A 267 1.42 -7.60 -12.79
N ILE A 268 1.59 -6.86 -13.89
CA ILE A 268 1.28 -7.32 -15.24
C ILE A 268 2.09 -8.57 -15.59
N THR A 269 3.39 -8.57 -15.32
CA THR A 269 4.28 -9.70 -15.59
C THR A 269 3.82 -10.94 -14.82
N TYR A 270 3.50 -10.79 -13.54
CA TYR A 270 2.99 -11.89 -12.73
C TYR A 270 1.66 -12.44 -13.25
N LEU A 271 0.70 -11.57 -13.58
CA LEU A 271 -0.59 -11.96 -14.13
C LEU A 271 -0.45 -12.70 -15.47
N ARG A 272 0.37 -12.20 -16.38
CA ARG A 272 0.57 -12.79 -17.72
C ARG A 272 1.43 -14.04 -17.69
N ASP A 273 2.60 -13.96 -17.08
CA ASP A 273 3.64 -14.97 -17.22
C ASP A 273 3.50 -16.10 -16.19
N THR A 274 3.12 -15.78 -14.95
CA THR A 274 2.96 -16.76 -13.89
C THR A 274 1.53 -17.33 -13.85
N LEU A 275 0.53 -16.44 -13.84
CA LEU A 275 -0.88 -16.85 -13.76
C LEU A 275 -1.52 -17.12 -15.14
N LYS A 276 -0.77 -16.96 -16.23
CA LYS A 276 -1.23 -17.23 -17.61
C LYS A 276 -2.50 -16.48 -17.99
N GLY A 277 -2.63 -15.24 -17.50
CA GLY A 277 -3.75 -14.36 -17.80
C GLY A 277 -5.04 -14.68 -17.05
N ARG A 278 -4.98 -15.55 -16.03
CA ARG A 278 -6.17 -15.88 -15.23
C ARG A 278 -5.90 -15.78 -13.73
N LEU A 279 -6.64 -14.90 -13.08
CA LEU A 279 -6.69 -14.80 -11.63
C LEU A 279 -7.67 -15.85 -11.12
N GLY A 280 -7.13 -16.99 -10.68
CA GLY A 280 -7.93 -18.14 -10.24
C GLY A 280 -8.38 -18.05 -8.77
N GLU A 281 -8.90 -19.16 -8.26
CA GLU A 281 -9.45 -19.28 -6.91
C GLU A 281 -8.46 -18.97 -5.77
N LYS A 282 -7.15 -19.01 -6.04
CA LYS A 282 -6.11 -18.68 -5.04
C LYS A 282 -6.36 -17.33 -4.35
N TYR A 283 -6.89 -16.35 -5.08
CA TYR A 283 -7.13 -15.00 -4.56
C TYR A 283 -8.62 -14.71 -4.29
N ALA A 284 -9.49 -15.74 -4.27
CA ALA A 284 -10.90 -15.55 -3.92
C ALA A 284 -11.10 -15.20 -2.44
N ALA A 285 -10.11 -15.51 -1.58
CA ALA A 285 -10.11 -15.20 -0.15
C ALA A 285 -8.66 -14.94 0.32
N THR A 286 -8.53 -14.44 1.54
CA THR A 286 -7.24 -14.35 2.25
C THR A 286 -6.74 -15.73 2.67
N GLU A 287 -5.42 -15.87 2.84
CA GLU A 287 -4.77 -17.15 3.18
C GLU A 287 -4.40 -17.27 4.67
N GLY A 288 -4.70 -16.25 5.49
CA GLY A 288 -4.32 -16.22 6.90
C GLY A 288 -2.82 -15.93 7.11
N ARG A 289 -2.22 -15.17 6.19
CA ARG A 289 -0.82 -14.74 6.32
C ARG A 289 -0.65 -13.75 7.46
N ILE A 290 -1.70 -12.96 7.75
CA ILE A 290 -1.71 -11.93 8.78
C ILE A 290 -2.94 -12.15 9.66
N VAL A 291 -2.70 -12.55 10.90
CA VAL A 291 -3.75 -12.78 11.91
C VAL A 291 -3.81 -11.58 12.84
N ILE A 292 -5.00 -11.06 13.12
CA ILE A 292 -5.23 -9.96 14.07
C ILE A 292 -5.99 -10.53 15.27
N GLU A 293 -5.42 -10.41 16.47
CA GLU A 293 -5.97 -10.89 17.75
C GLU A 293 -6.20 -9.72 18.72
#